data_ada33c926baef3404924d98a4b2d0e15
#
_entry.id   ada33c926baef3404924d98a4b2d0e15
#
_cell.length_a   1.000
_cell.length_b   1.000
_cell.length_c   1.000
_cell.angle_alpha   90.00
_cell.angle_beta   90.00
_cell.angle_gamma   90.00
#
_symmetry.space_group_name_H-M   'P 1'
#
loop_
_entity.id
_entity.type
_entity.pdbx_description
1 polymer ?
#
loop_
_entity_poly.entity_id
_entity_poly.type
_entity_poly.pdbx_seq_one_letter_code
_entity_poly.pdbx_strand_id
1 'polypeptide(L)'
;HIDRLLTANYENSLRLHVEKFDVLICLDKDTVASSLASLVQADQKLGFALSEKGHLYPLNKEAYYLFRLGVSDELKFRQNRKTYQQLIFDALGLGEKYGEYVINLRQEYTAYGEQLMKQWGIHNGRMVIGLNTGAGKTFATKRWEIAGFVELADRLSTDLKAHVVLLGGP
;
A
#
# COMPACT_ATOMS: atom_id res chain seq x y z
N HIS A 1 -12.66 -0.18 10.72
CA HIS A 1 -12.42 0.07 12.14
C HIS A 1 -11.21 -0.76 12.59
N ILE A 2 -10.27 -0.14 13.31
CA ILE A 2 -9.11 -0.80 13.91
C ILE A 2 -9.23 -0.59 15.42
N ASP A 3 -9.36 -1.68 16.16
CA ASP A 3 -9.56 -1.63 17.62
C ASP A 3 -8.25 -1.37 18.37
N ARG A 4 -7.14 -1.96 17.84
CA ARG A 4 -5.83 -1.85 18.47
C ARG A 4 -4.72 -1.79 17.41
N LEU A 5 -3.83 -0.82 17.54
CA LEU A 5 -2.62 -0.69 16.73
C LEU A 5 -1.40 -1.05 17.60
N LEU A 6 -0.59 -1.98 17.13
CA LEU A 6 0.66 -2.38 17.77
C LEU A 6 1.84 -2.04 16.86
N THR A 7 2.85 -1.42 17.44
CA THR A 7 4.13 -1.22 16.76
C THR A 7 4.96 -2.50 16.81
N ALA A 8 5.73 -2.76 15.76
CA ALA A 8 6.66 -3.89 15.71
C ALA A 8 7.86 -3.64 16.65
N ASN A 9 7.74 -4.14 17.88
CA ASN A 9 8.81 -4.12 18.88
C ASN A 9 8.83 -5.46 19.66
N TYR A 10 9.86 -5.66 20.47
CA TYR A 10 10.05 -6.90 21.19
C TYR A 10 8.87 -7.25 22.12
N GLU A 11 8.39 -6.27 22.89
CA GLU A 11 7.27 -6.45 23.83
C GLU A 11 5.98 -6.90 23.12
N ASN A 12 5.59 -6.18 22.07
CA ASN A 12 4.42 -6.54 21.28
C ASN A 12 4.57 -7.89 20.58
N SER A 13 5.79 -8.24 20.16
CA SER A 13 6.06 -9.56 19.56
C SER A 13 5.83 -10.68 20.58
N LEU A 14 6.29 -10.54 21.82
CA LEU A 14 6.03 -11.52 22.89
C LEU A 14 4.53 -11.62 23.20
N ARG A 15 3.84 -10.49 23.27
CA ARG A 15 2.40 -10.45 23.50
C ARG A 15 1.63 -11.20 22.41
N LEU A 16 1.93 -10.94 21.15
CA LEU A 16 1.30 -11.58 20.00
C LEU A 16 1.58 -13.09 19.96
N HIS A 17 2.71 -13.56 20.53
CA HIS A 17 3.01 -14.99 20.64
C HIS A 17 2.11 -15.70 21.66
N VAL A 18 1.63 -15.00 22.67
CA VAL A 18 0.79 -15.55 23.75
C VAL A 18 -0.69 -15.44 23.45
N GLU A 19 -1.12 -14.34 22.84
CA GLU A 19 -2.52 -14.10 22.50
C GLU A 19 -2.98 -15.08 21.41
N LYS A 20 -4.23 -15.55 21.52
CA LYS A 20 -4.89 -16.37 20.50
C LYS A 20 -5.88 -15.52 19.70
N PHE A 21 -5.91 -15.75 18.38
CA PHE A 21 -6.78 -15.05 17.42
C PHE A 21 -7.65 -16.05 16.65
N ASP A 22 -8.81 -15.60 16.20
CA ASP A 22 -9.64 -16.40 15.28
C ASP A 22 -8.99 -16.47 13.90
N VAL A 23 -8.52 -15.32 13.39
CA VAL A 23 -7.90 -15.22 12.06
C VAL A 23 -6.64 -14.37 12.12
N LEU A 24 -5.56 -14.86 11.52
CA LEU A 24 -4.35 -14.12 11.24
C LEU A 24 -4.21 -13.91 9.73
N ILE A 25 -3.97 -12.68 9.32
CA ILE A 25 -3.66 -12.32 7.94
C ILE A 25 -2.27 -11.69 7.88
N CYS A 26 -1.36 -12.29 7.13
CA CYS A 26 -0.03 -11.74 6.86
C CYS A 26 0.19 -11.65 5.35
N LEU A 27 0.14 -10.43 4.82
CA LEU A 27 0.36 -10.15 3.39
C LEU A 27 1.76 -9.63 3.09
N ASP A 28 2.54 -9.37 4.12
CA ASP A 28 3.92 -8.97 3.99
C ASP A 28 4.84 -10.20 3.86
N LYS A 29 5.91 -10.03 3.09
CA LYS A 29 6.90 -11.07 2.79
C LYS A 29 8.26 -10.80 3.45
N ASP A 30 8.38 -9.71 4.24
CA ASP A 30 9.59 -9.46 5.00
C ASP A 30 9.76 -10.49 6.14
N THR A 31 11.00 -10.63 6.58
CA THR A 31 11.37 -11.63 7.59
C THR A 31 10.67 -11.41 8.93
N VAL A 32 10.46 -10.16 9.36
CA VAL A 32 9.84 -9.88 10.67
C VAL A 32 8.37 -10.25 10.66
N ALA A 33 7.61 -9.76 9.67
CA ALA A 33 6.18 -10.02 9.56
C ALA A 33 5.89 -11.52 9.35
N SER A 34 6.64 -12.19 8.45
CA SER A 34 6.45 -13.61 8.17
C SER A 34 6.87 -14.53 9.34
N SER A 35 7.88 -14.12 10.13
CA SER A 35 8.25 -14.83 11.35
C SER A 35 7.17 -14.69 12.43
N LEU A 36 6.65 -13.49 12.65
CA LEU A 36 5.52 -13.26 13.56
C LEU A 36 4.29 -14.09 13.16
N ALA A 37 3.97 -14.14 11.87
CA ALA A 37 2.87 -14.96 11.37
C ALA A 37 3.05 -16.44 11.65
N SER A 38 4.30 -16.94 11.69
CA SER A 38 4.58 -18.32 12.09
C SER A 38 4.32 -18.55 13.57
N LEU A 39 4.73 -17.61 14.43
CA LEU A 39 4.68 -17.73 15.90
C LEU A 39 3.30 -17.45 16.50
N VAL A 40 2.54 -16.52 15.95
CA VAL A 40 1.21 -16.14 16.45
C VAL A 40 0.25 -17.32 16.38
N GLN A 41 -0.54 -17.50 17.44
CA GLN A 41 -1.56 -18.53 17.52
C GLN A 41 -2.88 -18.04 16.91
N ALA A 42 -3.38 -18.72 15.89
CA ALA A 42 -4.67 -18.41 15.28
C ALA A 42 -5.35 -19.68 14.75
N ASP A 43 -6.68 -19.70 14.80
CA ASP A 43 -7.47 -20.84 14.30
C ASP A 43 -7.39 -20.93 12.77
N GLN A 44 -7.33 -19.79 12.09
CA GLN A 44 -7.08 -19.70 10.65
C GLN A 44 -5.92 -18.75 10.36
N LYS A 45 -5.01 -19.15 9.47
CA LYS A 45 -3.89 -18.31 9.03
C LYS A 45 -3.91 -18.17 7.51
N LEU A 46 -3.84 -16.93 7.01
CA LEU A 46 -3.89 -16.59 5.59
C LEU A 46 -2.69 -15.73 5.19
N GLY A 47 -2.21 -15.91 3.97
CA GLY A 47 -1.11 -15.14 3.41
C GLY A 47 0.23 -15.86 3.49
N PHE A 48 1.22 -15.29 4.17
CA PHE A 48 2.60 -15.78 4.18
C PHE A 48 3.16 -15.98 5.58
N ALA A 49 4.07 -16.94 5.70
CA ALA A 49 4.84 -17.17 6.92
C ALA A 49 6.25 -17.65 6.59
N LEU A 50 7.12 -17.72 7.60
CA LEU A 50 8.47 -18.23 7.51
C LEU A 50 8.53 -19.66 8.09
N SER A 51 9.11 -20.59 7.34
CA SER A 51 9.33 -21.96 7.79
C SER A 51 10.47 -22.05 8.81
N GLU A 52 10.59 -23.18 9.50
CA GLU A 52 11.71 -23.50 10.42
C GLU A 52 13.09 -23.40 9.75
N LYS A 53 13.15 -23.57 8.42
CA LYS A 53 14.38 -23.42 7.62
C LYS A 53 14.63 -21.98 7.14
N GLY A 54 13.81 -21.02 7.58
CA GLY A 54 13.92 -19.63 7.17
C GLY A 54 13.39 -19.33 5.76
N HIS A 55 12.58 -20.22 5.18
CA HIS A 55 12.02 -20.02 3.85
C HIS A 55 10.59 -19.48 3.94
N LEU A 56 10.30 -18.45 3.15
CA LEU A 56 8.95 -17.93 2.98
C LEU A 56 8.06 -18.98 2.28
N TYR A 57 6.83 -19.16 2.79
CA TYR A 57 5.85 -20.04 2.17
C TYR A 57 4.42 -19.49 2.33
N PRO A 58 3.48 -19.85 1.44
CA PRO A 58 2.08 -19.47 1.57
C PRO A 58 1.38 -20.32 2.65
N LEU A 59 0.60 -19.66 3.51
CA LEU A 59 -0.17 -20.29 4.60
C LEU A 59 -1.43 -21.00 4.10
N ASN A 60 -1.98 -20.55 2.97
CA ASN A 60 -3.19 -21.07 2.35
C ASN A 60 -2.99 -21.25 0.84
N LYS A 61 -3.78 -22.13 0.24
CA LYS A 61 -3.67 -22.44 -1.20
C LYS A 61 -3.93 -21.26 -2.11
N GLU A 62 -4.83 -20.35 -1.70
CA GLU A 62 -5.19 -19.17 -2.46
C GLU A 62 -4.02 -18.19 -2.56
N ALA A 63 -3.15 -18.12 -1.55
CA ALA A 63 -1.96 -17.26 -1.56
C ALA A 63 -0.83 -17.78 -2.46
N TYR A 64 -0.93 -19.02 -2.96
CA TYR A 64 0.15 -19.65 -3.76
C TYR A 64 0.46 -18.90 -5.04
N TYR A 65 -0.56 -18.38 -5.75
CA TYR A 65 -0.32 -17.60 -6.97
C TYR A 65 0.44 -16.31 -6.66
N LEU A 66 0.04 -15.58 -5.63
CA LEU A 66 0.73 -14.36 -5.18
C LEU A 66 2.15 -14.66 -4.69
N PHE A 67 2.39 -15.83 -4.07
CA PHE A 67 3.73 -16.29 -3.73
C PHE A 67 4.58 -16.50 -4.98
N ARG A 68 4.06 -17.19 -5.99
CA ARG A 68 4.78 -17.46 -7.25
C ARG A 68 5.17 -16.20 -7.99
N LEU A 69 4.38 -15.14 -7.93
CA LEU A 69 4.75 -13.83 -8.52
C LEU A 69 6.02 -13.23 -7.86
N GLY A 70 6.36 -13.63 -6.66
CA GLY A 70 7.59 -13.19 -5.99
C GLY A 70 8.85 -13.95 -6.42
N VAL A 71 8.71 -15.13 -7.05
CA VAL A 71 9.82 -16.02 -7.42
C VAL A 71 9.91 -16.30 -8.91
N SER A 72 9.03 -15.73 -9.74
CA SER A 72 9.02 -15.90 -11.19
C SER A 72 8.76 -14.58 -11.90
N ASP A 73 9.81 -14.01 -12.47
CA ASP A 73 9.74 -12.78 -13.27
C ASP A 73 8.87 -12.95 -14.52
N GLU A 74 8.94 -14.11 -15.16
CA GLU A 74 8.09 -14.43 -16.31
C GLU A 74 6.61 -14.38 -15.93
N LEU A 75 6.22 -15.01 -14.81
CA LEU A 75 4.85 -14.97 -14.34
C LEU A 75 4.44 -13.55 -13.96
N LYS A 76 5.31 -12.83 -13.23
CA LYS A 76 5.02 -11.49 -12.71
C LYS A 76 4.88 -10.44 -13.80
N PHE A 77 5.81 -10.39 -14.74
CA PHE A 77 5.90 -9.27 -15.69
C PHE A 77 5.28 -9.56 -17.06
N ARG A 78 5.11 -10.84 -17.43
CA ARG A 78 4.61 -11.19 -18.75
C ARG A 78 3.25 -11.87 -18.75
N GLN A 79 2.96 -12.71 -17.76
CA GLN A 79 1.73 -13.50 -17.74
C GLN A 79 0.65 -12.93 -16.82
N ASN A 80 1.03 -12.32 -15.69
CA ASN A 80 0.05 -11.75 -14.77
C ASN A 80 -0.70 -10.58 -15.39
N ARG A 81 -2.05 -10.64 -15.31
CA ARG A 81 -2.95 -9.57 -15.74
C ARG A 81 -3.80 -9.02 -14.61
N LYS A 82 -3.64 -9.56 -13.40
CA LYS A 82 -4.39 -9.14 -12.23
C LYS A 82 -3.76 -7.89 -11.60
N THR A 83 -4.62 -6.99 -11.13
CA THR A 83 -4.19 -5.85 -10.31
C THR A 83 -3.73 -6.33 -8.93
N TYR A 84 -3.03 -5.48 -8.18
CA TYR A 84 -2.59 -5.83 -6.83
C TYR A 84 -3.77 -6.12 -5.90
N GLN A 85 -4.85 -5.37 -6.00
CA GLN A 85 -6.08 -5.59 -5.22
C GLN A 85 -6.69 -6.96 -5.52
N GLN A 86 -6.81 -7.32 -6.80
CA GLN A 86 -7.29 -8.66 -7.19
C GLN A 86 -6.42 -9.76 -6.61
N LEU A 87 -5.10 -9.59 -6.65
CA LEU A 87 -4.16 -10.57 -6.09
C LEU A 87 -4.32 -10.74 -4.58
N ILE A 88 -4.59 -9.65 -3.84
CA ILE A 88 -4.84 -9.70 -2.40
C ILE A 88 -6.17 -10.40 -2.10
N PHE A 89 -7.23 -10.02 -2.80
CA PHE A 89 -8.55 -10.63 -2.60
C PHE A 89 -8.51 -12.13 -2.91
N ASP A 90 -7.86 -12.52 -4.01
CA ASP A 90 -7.65 -13.93 -4.34
C ASP A 90 -6.87 -14.66 -3.25
N ALA A 91 -5.75 -14.07 -2.80
CA ALA A 91 -4.90 -14.69 -1.78
C ALA A 91 -5.61 -14.90 -0.44
N LEU A 92 -6.62 -14.11 -0.14
CA LEU A 92 -7.45 -14.23 1.06
C LEU A 92 -8.74 -15.02 0.84
N GLY A 93 -9.04 -15.42 -0.39
CA GLY A 93 -10.27 -16.13 -0.72
C GLY A 93 -11.54 -15.29 -0.59
N LEU A 94 -11.44 -13.95 -0.75
CA LEU A 94 -12.56 -13.02 -0.57
C LEU A 94 -13.47 -12.89 -1.80
N GLY A 95 -13.13 -13.57 -2.91
CA GLY A 95 -13.89 -13.51 -4.15
C GLY A 95 -13.64 -12.23 -4.97
N GLU A 96 -14.51 -11.95 -5.94
CA GLU A 96 -14.29 -10.90 -6.95
C GLU A 96 -14.99 -9.57 -6.65
N LYS A 97 -15.70 -9.45 -5.55
CA LYS A 97 -16.40 -8.20 -5.19
C LYS A 97 -15.43 -7.28 -4.45
N TYR A 98 -14.88 -6.33 -5.18
CA TYR A 98 -14.03 -5.29 -4.61
C TYR A 98 -14.90 -4.11 -4.16
N GLY A 99 -14.68 -3.65 -2.94
CA GLY A 99 -15.23 -2.38 -2.46
C GLY A 99 -14.43 -1.19 -3.01
N GLU A 100 -15.01 -0.02 -2.93
CA GLU A 100 -14.27 1.22 -3.17
C GLU A 100 -13.28 1.48 -2.04
N TYR A 101 -12.22 2.25 -2.33
CA TYR A 101 -11.30 2.71 -1.31
C TYR A 101 -12.03 3.63 -0.33
N VAL A 102 -11.97 3.30 0.95
CA VAL A 102 -12.58 4.11 1.99
C VAL A 102 -11.51 4.96 2.67
N ILE A 103 -11.61 6.27 2.52
CA ILE A 103 -10.74 7.23 3.20
C ILE A 103 -11.63 8.14 4.03
N ASN A 104 -11.61 7.95 5.34
CA ASN A 104 -12.33 8.82 6.28
C ASN A 104 -11.37 9.86 6.84
N LEU A 105 -11.41 11.06 6.25
CA LEU A 105 -10.65 12.19 6.78
C LEU A 105 -11.37 12.77 8.01
N ARG A 106 -10.60 13.04 9.07
CA ARG A 106 -11.13 13.79 10.21
C ARG A 106 -11.47 15.22 9.75
N GLN A 107 -12.50 15.79 10.37
CA GLN A 107 -12.97 17.14 10.05
C GLN A 107 -11.83 18.20 10.12
N GLU A 108 -10.91 18.05 11.06
CA GLU A 108 -9.74 18.94 11.20
C GLU A 108 -8.85 18.96 9.94
N TYR A 109 -8.64 17.80 9.29
CA TYR A 109 -7.84 17.72 8.06
C TYR A 109 -8.59 18.28 6.85
N THR A 110 -9.90 18.09 6.80
CA THR A 110 -10.75 18.69 5.75
C THR A 110 -10.73 20.20 5.87
N ALA A 111 -10.94 20.75 7.07
CA ALA A 111 -10.89 22.17 7.34
C ALA A 111 -9.50 22.78 7.03
N TYR A 112 -8.43 22.06 7.39
CA TYR A 112 -7.06 22.49 7.05
C TYR A 112 -6.83 22.52 5.54
N GLY A 113 -7.30 21.51 4.80
CA GLY A 113 -7.24 21.52 3.33
C GLY A 113 -7.98 22.68 2.71
N GLU A 114 -9.19 23.00 3.18
CA GLU A 114 -9.97 24.17 2.73
C GLU A 114 -9.23 25.50 3.00
N GLN A 115 -8.58 25.60 4.17
CA GLN A 115 -7.78 26.77 4.50
C GLN A 115 -6.59 26.94 3.57
N LEU A 116 -5.86 25.85 3.28
CA LEU A 116 -4.74 25.87 2.33
C LEU A 116 -5.21 26.28 0.92
N MET A 117 -6.31 25.73 0.45
CA MET A 117 -6.88 26.08 -0.86
C MET A 117 -7.18 27.57 -0.95
N LYS A 118 -7.75 28.16 0.10
CA LYS A 118 -7.99 29.61 0.19
C LYS A 118 -6.70 30.42 0.18
N GLN A 119 -5.69 30.00 0.97
CA GLN A 119 -4.38 30.67 1.04
C GLN A 119 -3.66 30.67 -0.31
N TRP A 120 -3.79 29.60 -1.08
CA TRP A 120 -3.17 29.47 -2.39
C TRP A 120 -3.99 30.09 -3.52
N GLY A 121 -5.12 30.75 -3.21
CA GLY A 121 -5.98 31.36 -4.21
C GLY A 121 -6.65 30.34 -5.14
N ILE A 122 -6.79 29.10 -4.69
CA ILE A 122 -7.48 28.06 -5.43
C ILE A 122 -8.97 28.18 -5.16
N HIS A 123 -9.72 28.66 -6.15
CA HIS A 123 -11.17 28.86 -6.03
C HIS A 123 -11.95 27.71 -6.65
N ASN A 124 -13.17 27.50 -6.15
CA ASN A 124 -14.10 26.49 -6.65
C ASN A 124 -14.29 26.58 -8.17
N GLY A 125 -14.21 25.44 -8.84
CA GLY A 125 -14.37 25.33 -10.30
C GLY A 125 -13.08 25.37 -11.11
N ARG A 126 -11.94 25.66 -10.51
CA ARG A 126 -10.66 25.58 -11.19
C ARG A 126 -10.03 24.20 -11.00
N MET A 127 -9.50 23.62 -12.08
CA MET A 127 -8.85 22.33 -12.03
C MET A 127 -7.61 22.39 -11.12
N VAL A 128 -7.48 21.42 -10.21
CA VAL A 128 -6.29 21.25 -9.35
C VAL A 128 -5.61 19.94 -9.72
N ILE A 129 -4.33 19.99 -10.06
CA ILE A 129 -3.56 18.81 -10.46
C ILE A 129 -2.40 18.64 -9.50
N GLY A 130 -2.39 17.50 -8.79
CA GLY A 130 -1.28 17.10 -7.94
C GLY A 130 -0.21 16.34 -8.74
N LEU A 131 1.03 16.83 -8.74
CA LEU A 131 2.18 16.13 -9.31
C LEU A 131 2.94 15.42 -8.21
N ASN A 132 2.87 14.08 -8.19
CA ASN A 132 3.67 13.27 -7.29
C ASN A 132 5.09 13.13 -7.83
N THR A 133 6.02 13.90 -7.26
CA THR A 133 7.43 13.94 -7.68
C THR A 133 8.29 12.88 -6.97
N GLY A 134 7.75 12.19 -5.97
CA GLY A 134 8.46 11.21 -5.15
C GLY A 134 8.36 9.79 -5.70
N ALA A 135 9.50 9.09 -5.83
CA ALA A 135 9.53 7.66 -6.16
C ALA A 135 10.37 6.83 -5.16
N GLY A 136 10.77 7.44 -4.04
CA GLY A 136 11.66 6.82 -3.06
C GLY A 136 13.05 6.50 -3.63
N LYS A 137 13.91 5.88 -2.82
CA LYS A 137 15.28 5.53 -3.21
C LYS A 137 15.40 4.16 -3.88
N THR A 138 14.42 3.28 -3.68
CA THR A 138 14.50 1.85 -4.05
C THR A 138 14.48 1.61 -5.56
N PHE A 139 13.79 2.47 -6.32
CA PHE A 139 13.67 2.30 -7.77
C PHE A 139 13.99 3.60 -8.50
N ALA A 140 15.26 3.81 -8.83
CA ALA A 140 15.72 5.01 -9.55
C ALA A 140 14.99 5.21 -10.89
N THR A 141 14.65 4.11 -11.59
CA THR A 141 13.93 4.11 -12.88
C THR A 141 12.47 4.58 -12.78
N LYS A 142 11.90 4.68 -11.59
CA LYS A 142 10.55 5.23 -11.38
C LYS A 142 10.54 6.76 -11.24
N ARG A 143 11.71 7.38 -11.15
CA ARG A 143 11.81 8.84 -11.09
C ARG A 143 11.78 9.39 -12.51
N TRP A 144 10.82 10.27 -12.73
CA TRP A 144 10.90 11.14 -13.90
C TRP A 144 11.89 12.27 -13.62
N GLU A 145 12.54 12.79 -14.64
CA GLU A 145 13.51 13.87 -14.51
C GLU A 145 12.83 15.19 -14.11
N ILE A 146 13.53 16.03 -13.37
CA ILE A 146 13.01 17.32 -12.88
C ILE A 146 12.57 18.21 -14.02
N ALA A 147 13.35 18.26 -15.12
CA ALA A 147 13.01 19.06 -16.29
C ALA A 147 11.64 18.69 -16.88
N GLY A 148 11.33 17.38 -16.94
CA GLY A 148 10.02 16.91 -17.39
C GLY A 148 8.87 17.34 -16.48
N PHE A 149 9.05 17.32 -15.15
CA PHE A 149 8.05 17.84 -14.21
C PHE A 149 7.83 19.35 -14.37
N VAL A 150 8.91 20.12 -14.59
CA VAL A 150 8.83 21.56 -14.80
C VAL A 150 8.05 21.88 -16.10
N GLU A 151 8.40 21.22 -17.20
CA GLU A 151 7.69 21.40 -18.47
C GLU A 151 6.22 21.00 -18.37
N LEU A 152 5.93 19.87 -17.71
CA LEU A 152 4.55 19.42 -17.49
C LEU A 152 3.76 20.44 -16.67
N ALA A 153 4.34 20.95 -15.57
CA ALA A 153 3.68 21.94 -14.72
C ALA A 153 3.38 23.24 -15.49
N ASP A 154 4.31 23.70 -16.31
CA ASP A 154 4.13 24.89 -17.15
C ASP A 154 3.00 24.69 -18.16
N ARG A 155 2.99 23.57 -18.89
CA ARG A 155 1.92 23.24 -19.83
C ARG A 155 0.56 23.11 -19.16
N LEU A 156 0.47 22.42 -18.03
CA LEU A 156 -0.79 22.29 -17.27
C LEU A 156 -1.32 23.66 -16.82
N SER A 157 -0.44 24.54 -16.38
CA SER A 157 -0.81 25.89 -15.97
C SER A 157 -1.22 26.77 -17.15
N THR A 158 -0.52 26.66 -18.27
CA THR A 158 -0.72 27.51 -19.45
C THR A 158 -1.90 27.04 -20.29
N ASP A 159 -1.94 25.75 -20.66
CA ASP A 159 -2.93 25.20 -21.60
C ASP A 159 -4.27 24.93 -20.93
N LEU A 160 -4.25 24.35 -19.71
CA LEU A 160 -5.45 23.98 -18.98
C LEU A 160 -5.87 25.00 -17.92
N LYS A 161 -5.08 26.04 -17.69
CA LYS A 161 -5.30 27.01 -16.59
C LYS A 161 -5.44 26.33 -15.22
N ALA A 162 -4.82 25.17 -15.06
CA ALA A 162 -4.88 24.39 -13.84
C ALA A 162 -3.99 25.01 -12.73
N HIS A 163 -4.39 24.81 -11.47
CA HIS A 163 -3.49 24.96 -10.34
C HIS A 163 -2.67 23.68 -10.18
N VAL A 164 -1.36 23.81 -10.24
CA VAL A 164 -0.45 22.67 -10.05
C VAL A 164 0.07 22.66 -8.61
N VAL A 165 -0.10 21.52 -7.94
CA VAL A 165 0.38 21.31 -6.57
C VAL A 165 1.41 20.18 -6.59
N LEU A 166 2.58 20.43 -6.02
CA LEU A 166 3.61 19.39 -5.89
C LEU A 166 3.32 18.53 -4.66
N LEU A 167 3.21 17.22 -4.87
CA LEU A 167 3.05 16.23 -3.82
C LEU A 167 4.40 15.56 -3.61
N GLY A 168 4.96 15.69 -2.43
CA GLY A 168 6.25 15.11 -2.10
C GLY A 168 6.42 14.97 -0.60
N GLY A 169 7.38 14.16 -0.20
CA GLY A 169 7.87 14.04 1.16
C GLY A 169 9.33 14.50 1.25
N PRO A 170 9.88 14.54 2.47
CA PRO A 170 11.28 14.85 2.71
C PRO A 170 12.21 13.84 2.08
#